data_b7e129867f9678c59607a8e4816d454d
#
_entry.id   b7e129867f9678c59607a8e4816d454d
#
_cell.length_a   1.000
_cell.length_b   1.000
_cell.length_c   1.000
_cell.angle_alpha   90.00
_cell.angle_beta   90.00
_cell.angle_gamma   90.00
#
_symmetry.space_group_name_H-M   'P 1'
#
loop_
_entity.id
_entity.type
_entity.pdbx_description
1 polymer ?
#
loop_
_entity_poly.entity_id
_entity_poly.type
_entity_poly.pdbx_seq_one_letter_code
_entity_poly.pdbx_strand_id
1 'polypeptide(L)'
;LIPLVLMGVVGTIAGLVNGTTLEVLDYVNSADYVAVDGTGFFKAIVGFAFAYEGWILATSINAELKDSKKNLPRALIIGALVTIVLYALYIWAMSIVGDVSTIISTWPFGESLPRIAFSKLFGSVVGTIVYVFITISCLGTMNGLIMASCRSMYSVSARGMGPQPSFFGHIDDQNNFAIKSSIVGMMLAGFWYAWTVMMWMGGPGLFGSVHSSEWFAWEPDEIGIICLYLMYIPMMIGLMVKAKELGPIKRFVLPILGVACCLFFCYAIWTGYGWKQCVGFLIFFAVVMLIGYLFERRRKKHA
;
A
#
# COMPACT_ATOMS: atom_id res chain seq x y z
N LEU A 1 -4.35 15.91 -0.66
CA LEU A 1 -3.48 16.65 0.27
C LEU A 1 -4.24 17.67 1.13
N ILE A 2 -5.15 18.48 0.58
CA ILE A 2 -5.87 19.52 1.34
C ILE A 2 -6.57 18.96 2.57
N PRO A 3 -7.38 17.88 2.53
CA PRO A 3 -8.00 17.33 3.72
C PRO A 3 -7.01 16.85 4.78
N LEU A 4 -5.89 16.26 4.36
CA LEU A 4 -4.84 15.81 5.29
C LEU A 4 -4.19 16.99 6.04
N VAL A 5 -3.80 18.02 5.30
CA VAL A 5 -3.19 19.23 5.89
C VAL A 5 -4.20 19.94 6.79
N LEU A 6 -5.45 20.08 6.32
CA LEU A 6 -6.51 20.73 7.09
C LEU A 6 -6.76 20.02 8.42
N MET A 7 -6.93 18.70 8.39
CA MET A 7 -7.12 17.92 9.63
C MET A 7 -5.86 17.96 10.49
N GLY A 8 -4.69 17.72 9.92
CA GLY A 8 -3.44 17.71 10.69
C GLY A 8 -3.18 19.01 11.43
N VAL A 9 -3.40 20.14 10.80
CA VAL A 9 -3.16 21.47 11.41
C VAL A 9 -4.33 21.88 12.31
N VAL A 10 -5.54 21.94 11.76
CA VAL A 10 -6.70 22.45 12.51
C VAL A 10 -7.11 21.49 13.62
N GLY A 11 -7.09 20.18 13.37
CA GLY A 11 -7.41 19.16 14.38
C GLY A 11 -6.42 19.17 15.54
N THR A 12 -5.12 19.31 15.26
CA THR A 12 -4.09 19.44 16.32
C THR A 12 -4.30 20.71 17.14
N ILE A 13 -4.52 21.86 16.48
CA ILE A 13 -4.77 23.14 17.20
C ILE A 13 -6.04 23.03 18.03
N ALA A 14 -7.11 22.52 17.47
CA ALA A 14 -8.40 22.36 18.19
C ALA A 14 -8.24 21.42 19.39
N GLY A 15 -7.53 20.32 19.23
CA GLY A 15 -7.25 19.39 20.33
C GLY A 15 -6.44 20.00 21.46
N LEU A 16 -5.48 20.86 21.16
CA LEU A 16 -4.69 21.59 22.15
C LEU A 16 -5.54 22.66 22.86
N VAL A 17 -6.34 23.42 22.12
CA VAL A 17 -7.17 24.50 22.67
C VAL A 17 -8.31 23.94 23.53
N ASN A 18 -8.93 22.87 23.11
CA ASN A 18 -10.08 22.23 23.81
C ASN A 18 -9.64 21.29 24.94
N GLY A 19 -8.35 21.04 25.13
CA GLY A 19 -7.84 20.15 26.18
C GLY A 19 -7.99 18.65 25.86
N THR A 20 -8.62 18.26 24.73
CA THR A 20 -8.83 16.85 24.35
C THR A 20 -7.53 16.10 24.15
N THR A 21 -6.45 16.80 23.80
CA THR A 21 -5.10 16.21 23.73
C THR A 21 -4.64 15.64 25.08
N LEU A 22 -4.89 16.39 26.17
CA LEU A 22 -4.54 15.94 27.53
C LEU A 22 -5.41 14.79 27.98
N GLU A 23 -6.73 14.85 27.70
CA GLU A 23 -7.67 13.78 28.00
C GLU A 23 -7.28 12.45 27.33
N VAL A 24 -6.91 12.49 26.06
CA VAL A 24 -6.44 11.29 25.32
C VAL A 24 -5.12 10.76 25.89
N LEU A 25 -4.18 11.64 26.24
CA LEU A 25 -2.91 11.22 26.84
C LEU A 25 -3.12 10.62 28.24
N ASP A 26 -4.01 11.19 29.04
CA ASP A 26 -4.37 10.67 30.36
C ASP A 26 -5.05 9.32 30.25
N TYR A 27 -5.97 9.15 29.28
CA TYR A 27 -6.62 7.87 29.01
C TYR A 27 -5.62 6.78 28.60
N VAL A 28 -4.69 7.09 27.69
CA VAL A 28 -3.65 6.13 27.25
C VAL A 28 -2.72 5.72 28.40
N ASN A 29 -2.49 6.60 29.36
CA ASN A 29 -1.67 6.32 30.53
C ASN A 29 -2.47 5.75 31.71
N SER A 30 -3.80 5.66 31.61
CA SER A 30 -4.66 5.16 32.67
C SER A 30 -4.66 3.64 32.75
N ALA A 31 -5.04 3.11 33.91
CA ALA A 31 -5.26 1.66 34.10
C ALA A 31 -6.48 1.14 33.31
N ASP A 32 -7.36 2.02 32.86
CA ASP A 32 -8.54 1.70 32.05
C ASP A 32 -8.23 1.53 30.56
N TYR A 33 -6.98 1.85 30.15
CA TYR A 33 -6.53 1.60 28.79
C TYR A 33 -6.40 0.10 28.54
N VAL A 34 -7.40 -0.44 27.87
CA VAL A 34 -7.32 -1.83 27.40
C VAL A 34 -6.49 -1.83 26.12
N ALA A 35 -5.23 -2.21 26.23
CA ALA A 35 -4.44 -2.54 25.05
C ALA A 35 -5.17 -3.67 24.32
N VAL A 36 -5.75 -3.37 23.17
CA VAL A 36 -6.20 -4.39 22.23
C VAL A 36 -5.01 -5.32 21.99
N ASP A 37 -5.25 -6.61 21.91
CA ASP A 37 -4.22 -7.64 21.82
C ASP A 37 -3.00 -7.15 21.02
N GLY A 38 -1.78 -7.55 21.41
CA GLY A 38 -0.54 -7.01 20.80
C GLY A 38 -0.43 -7.13 19.28
N THR A 39 -1.41 -7.77 18.62
CA THR A 39 -1.53 -7.86 17.16
C THR A 39 -1.99 -6.55 16.53
N GLY A 40 -2.75 -5.71 17.24
CA GLY A 40 -3.24 -4.42 16.75
C GLY A 40 -2.10 -3.46 16.35
N PHE A 41 -1.01 -3.45 17.10
CA PHE A 41 0.19 -2.68 16.78
C PHE A 41 0.81 -3.12 15.44
N PHE A 42 0.94 -4.42 15.23
CA PHE A 42 1.50 -4.95 13.99
C PHE A 42 0.59 -4.74 12.78
N LYS A 43 -0.73 -4.84 12.94
CA LYS A 43 -1.70 -4.48 11.89
C LYS A 43 -1.60 -2.99 11.52
N ALA A 44 -1.47 -2.11 12.50
CA ALA A 44 -1.24 -0.69 12.24
C ALA A 44 0.04 -0.45 11.44
N ILE A 45 1.14 -1.15 11.76
CA ILE A 45 2.39 -1.08 10.99
C ILE A 45 2.19 -1.54 9.55
N VAL A 46 1.39 -2.58 9.31
CA VAL A 46 1.08 -3.05 7.95
C VAL A 46 0.27 -2.01 7.18
N GLY A 47 -0.73 -1.38 7.81
CA GLY A 47 -1.46 -0.26 7.23
C GLY A 47 -0.54 0.91 6.87
N PHE A 48 0.45 1.23 7.72
CA PHE A 48 1.48 2.22 7.39
C PHE A 48 2.35 1.77 6.22
N ALA A 49 2.79 0.51 6.19
CA ALA A 49 3.59 -0.03 5.10
C ALA A 49 2.85 0.11 3.76
N PHE A 50 1.55 -0.14 3.73
CA PHE A 50 0.71 0.09 2.57
C PHE A 50 0.59 1.59 2.22
N ALA A 51 0.33 2.45 3.21
CA ALA A 51 0.16 3.89 2.99
C ALA A 51 1.41 4.60 2.45
N TYR A 52 2.60 4.10 2.78
CA TYR A 52 3.89 4.61 2.28
C TYR A 52 4.36 3.95 0.99
N GLU A 53 3.67 2.91 0.52
CA GLU A 53 4.02 2.24 -0.73
C GLU A 53 3.62 3.10 -1.94
N GLY A 54 4.21 2.79 -3.09
CA GLY A 54 3.95 3.53 -4.33
C GLY A 54 5.11 4.42 -4.79
N TRP A 55 6.13 4.65 -3.97
CA TRP A 55 7.32 5.39 -4.36
C TRP A 55 8.03 4.79 -5.58
N ILE A 56 7.93 3.47 -5.75
CA ILE A 56 8.51 2.75 -6.89
C ILE A 56 7.85 3.17 -8.22
N LEU A 57 6.58 3.58 -8.19
CA LEU A 57 5.88 4.07 -9.38
C LEU A 57 6.52 5.34 -9.94
N ALA A 58 7.10 6.18 -9.07
CA ALA A 58 7.83 7.36 -9.50
C ALA A 58 9.09 7.02 -10.31
N THR A 59 9.62 5.80 -10.19
CA THR A 59 10.75 5.37 -11.02
C THR A 59 10.35 5.12 -12.48
N SER A 60 9.07 4.89 -12.76
CA SER A 60 8.56 4.69 -14.12
C SER A 60 8.65 5.95 -15.00
N ILE A 61 8.59 7.14 -14.39
CA ILE A 61 8.71 8.43 -15.09
C ILE A 61 10.16 8.92 -15.23
N ASN A 62 11.14 8.08 -14.84
CA ASN A 62 12.56 8.44 -14.87
C ASN A 62 13.04 8.90 -16.26
N ALA A 63 12.50 8.33 -17.33
CA ALA A 63 12.84 8.69 -18.71
C ALA A 63 12.30 10.05 -19.14
N GLU A 64 11.24 10.54 -18.49
CA GLU A 64 10.56 11.79 -18.81
C GLU A 64 11.11 12.98 -17.99
N LEU A 65 11.88 12.69 -16.94
CA LEU A 65 12.43 13.70 -16.05
C LEU A 65 13.72 14.33 -16.57
N LYS A 66 13.75 15.66 -16.61
CA LYS A 66 14.99 16.41 -16.85
C LYS A 66 15.96 16.18 -15.70
N ASP A 67 17.24 15.85 -16.04
CA ASP A 67 18.30 15.53 -15.06
C ASP A 67 17.86 14.48 -14.02
N SER A 68 17.21 13.41 -14.47
CA SER A 68 16.56 12.41 -13.64
C SER A 68 17.49 11.79 -12.57
N LYS A 69 18.78 11.57 -12.89
CA LYS A 69 19.78 11.05 -11.94
C LYS A 69 19.93 11.91 -10.68
N LYS A 70 19.62 13.20 -10.76
CA LYS A 70 19.73 14.17 -9.66
C LYS A 70 18.38 14.50 -9.07
N ASN A 71 17.38 14.72 -9.92
CA ASN A 71 16.06 15.21 -9.51
C ASN A 71 15.18 14.12 -8.92
N LEU A 72 15.19 12.90 -9.50
CA LEU A 72 14.37 11.81 -8.99
C LEU A 72 14.73 11.40 -7.53
N PRO A 73 16.00 11.16 -7.16
CA PRO A 73 16.33 10.86 -5.77
C PRO A 73 15.97 11.96 -4.79
N ARG A 74 16.15 13.23 -5.18
CA ARG A 74 15.77 14.37 -4.34
C ARG A 74 14.25 14.44 -4.13
N ALA A 75 13.49 14.31 -5.21
CA ALA A 75 12.03 14.30 -5.15
C ALA A 75 11.50 13.18 -4.27
N LEU A 76 12.08 11.97 -4.37
CA LEU A 76 11.71 10.84 -3.54
C LEU A 76 12.01 11.08 -2.05
N ILE A 77 13.18 11.61 -1.72
CA ILE A 77 13.56 11.91 -0.33
C ILE A 77 12.66 13.00 0.25
N ILE A 78 12.50 14.12 -0.45
CA ILE A 78 11.65 15.23 0.01
C ILE A 78 10.19 14.76 0.12
N GLY A 79 9.70 14.06 -0.89
CA GLY A 79 8.34 13.50 -0.89
C GLY A 79 8.10 12.58 0.30
N ALA A 80 9.03 11.65 0.57
CA ALA A 80 8.94 10.76 1.71
C ALA A 80 8.91 11.53 3.05
N LEU A 81 9.80 12.49 3.24
CA LEU A 81 9.83 13.30 4.48
C LEU A 81 8.54 14.10 4.68
N VAL A 82 8.04 14.74 3.63
CA VAL A 82 6.76 15.47 3.69
C VAL A 82 5.61 14.53 4.01
N THR A 83 5.57 13.35 3.39
CA THR A 83 4.54 12.35 3.64
C THR A 83 4.58 11.86 5.09
N ILE A 84 5.76 11.58 5.65
CA ILE A 84 5.93 11.17 7.05
C ILE A 84 5.33 12.21 8.00
N VAL A 85 5.69 13.48 7.83
CA VAL A 85 5.19 14.57 8.68
C VAL A 85 3.68 14.73 8.55
N LEU A 86 3.16 14.74 7.33
CA LEU A 86 1.72 14.91 7.09
C LEU A 86 0.90 13.74 7.66
N TYR A 87 1.35 12.51 7.47
CA TYR A 87 0.64 11.34 8.00
C TYR A 87 0.69 11.28 9.52
N ALA A 88 1.84 11.59 10.13
CA ALA A 88 1.95 11.65 11.58
C ALA A 88 1.01 12.69 12.17
N LEU A 89 0.99 13.91 11.61
CA LEU A 89 0.08 14.97 12.03
C LEU A 89 -1.39 14.62 11.81
N TYR A 90 -1.70 14.00 10.68
CA TYR A 90 -3.08 13.60 10.34
C TYR A 90 -3.61 12.55 11.33
N ILE A 91 -2.83 11.48 11.57
CA ILE A 91 -3.24 10.40 12.46
C ILE A 91 -3.35 10.91 13.91
N TRP A 92 -2.39 11.72 14.33
CA TRP A 92 -2.43 12.38 15.63
C TRP A 92 -3.71 13.21 15.82
N ALA A 93 -4.01 14.10 14.87
CA ALA A 93 -5.20 14.92 14.90
C ALA A 93 -6.49 14.09 14.87
N MET A 94 -6.54 13.03 14.06
CA MET A 94 -7.67 12.12 13.98
C MET A 94 -7.91 11.38 15.29
N SER A 95 -6.85 10.95 15.98
CA SER A 95 -6.93 10.27 17.27
C SER A 95 -7.45 11.18 18.39
N ILE A 96 -7.11 12.47 18.33
CA ILE A 96 -7.55 13.46 19.34
C ILE A 96 -8.98 13.90 19.10
N VAL A 97 -9.36 14.16 17.86
CA VAL A 97 -10.67 14.73 17.52
C VAL A 97 -11.74 13.65 17.34
N GLY A 98 -11.36 12.49 16.81
CA GLY A 98 -12.25 11.36 16.60
C GLY A 98 -12.64 10.67 17.90
N ASP A 99 -13.78 10.01 17.89
CA ASP A 99 -14.17 9.10 18.96
C ASP A 99 -13.78 7.67 18.57
N VAL A 100 -12.53 7.33 18.84
CA VAL A 100 -11.97 6.02 18.46
C VAL A 100 -12.70 4.87 19.15
N SER A 101 -13.18 5.06 20.39
CA SER A 101 -13.91 4.05 21.14
C SER A 101 -15.25 3.70 20.47
N THR A 102 -15.99 4.70 20.04
CA THR A 102 -17.26 4.51 19.30
C THR A 102 -17.01 3.80 17.97
N ILE A 103 -15.95 4.15 17.26
CA ILE A 103 -15.63 3.54 15.97
C ILE A 103 -15.27 2.07 16.14
N ILE A 104 -14.42 1.73 17.10
CA ILE A 104 -14.03 0.35 17.38
C ILE A 104 -15.28 -0.49 17.75
N SER A 105 -16.20 0.06 18.52
CA SER A 105 -17.42 -0.65 18.92
C SER A 105 -18.43 -0.87 17.79
N THR A 106 -18.39 -0.05 16.74
CA THR A 106 -19.34 -0.11 15.61
C THR A 106 -18.76 -0.71 14.34
N TRP A 107 -17.47 -1.01 14.30
CA TRP A 107 -16.81 -1.64 13.16
C TRP A 107 -17.38 -3.04 12.87
N PRO A 108 -17.60 -3.45 11.59
CA PRO A 108 -17.22 -2.75 10.35
C PRO A 108 -18.32 -1.83 9.75
N PHE A 109 -19.49 -1.74 10.34
CA PHE A 109 -20.67 -1.08 9.76
C PHE A 109 -20.94 0.33 10.29
N GLY A 110 -20.06 0.84 11.15
CA GLY A 110 -20.16 2.18 11.71
C GLY A 110 -19.73 3.31 10.76
N GLU A 111 -19.85 4.55 11.24
CA GLU A 111 -19.35 5.70 10.49
C GLU A 111 -17.81 5.70 10.44
N SER A 112 -17.26 6.18 9.33
CA SER A 112 -15.81 6.26 9.17
C SER A 112 -15.20 7.34 10.06
N LEU A 113 -14.04 7.05 10.68
CA LEU A 113 -13.29 7.98 11.52
C LEU A 113 -13.08 9.36 10.87
N PRO A 114 -12.69 9.47 9.60
CA PRO A 114 -12.56 10.78 8.94
C PRO A 114 -13.87 11.58 8.97
N ARG A 115 -14.99 10.95 8.65
CA ARG A 115 -16.29 11.63 8.64
C ARG A 115 -16.65 12.17 10.03
N ILE A 116 -16.48 11.36 11.07
CA ILE A 116 -16.76 11.76 12.45
C ILE A 116 -15.85 12.93 12.86
N ALA A 117 -14.55 12.79 12.69
CA ALA A 117 -13.58 13.81 13.11
C ALA A 117 -13.79 15.16 12.37
N PHE A 118 -13.99 15.12 11.06
CA PHE A 118 -14.29 16.34 10.30
C PHE A 118 -15.66 16.95 10.67
N SER A 119 -16.66 16.11 10.98
CA SER A 119 -17.95 16.59 11.43
C SER A 119 -17.89 17.25 12.81
N LYS A 120 -17.07 16.73 13.71
CA LYS A 120 -16.84 17.34 15.03
C LYS A 120 -16.15 18.71 14.92
N LEU A 121 -15.20 18.88 14.00
CA LEU A 121 -14.46 20.13 13.83
C LEU A 121 -15.24 21.20 13.05
N PHE A 122 -15.91 20.81 11.98
CA PHE A 122 -16.44 21.74 10.98
C PHE A 122 -17.95 21.63 10.79
N GLY A 123 -18.62 20.78 11.56
CA GLY A 123 -20.05 20.49 11.41
C GLY A 123 -20.32 19.42 10.35
N SER A 124 -21.49 18.80 10.41
CA SER A 124 -21.86 17.62 9.62
C SER A 124 -21.85 17.85 8.10
N VAL A 125 -22.23 19.06 7.65
CA VAL A 125 -22.23 19.41 6.22
C VAL A 125 -20.79 19.43 5.68
N VAL A 126 -19.89 20.14 6.36
CA VAL A 126 -18.48 20.24 5.94
C VAL A 126 -17.81 18.88 6.06
N GLY A 127 -18.08 18.11 7.13
CA GLY A 127 -17.56 16.76 7.29
C GLY A 127 -17.96 15.86 6.11
N THR A 128 -19.19 15.93 5.65
CA THR A 128 -19.65 15.17 4.48
C THR A 128 -18.96 15.63 3.20
N ILE A 129 -18.82 16.94 2.97
CA ILE A 129 -18.12 17.48 1.80
C ILE A 129 -16.66 17.00 1.77
N VAL A 130 -15.95 17.08 2.90
CA VAL A 130 -14.56 16.61 2.99
C VAL A 130 -14.47 15.12 2.72
N TYR A 131 -15.41 14.32 3.23
CA TYR A 131 -15.46 12.89 2.95
C TYR A 131 -15.64 12.59 1.46
N VAL A 132 -16.46 13.35 0.74
CA VAL A 132 -16.58 13.26 -0.72
C VAL A 132 -15.25 13.57 -1.40
N PHE A 133 -14.51 14.58 -0.97
CA PHE A 133 -13.18 14.87 -1.50
C PHE A 133 -12.16 13.74 -1.25
N ILE A 134 -12.23 13.09 -0.09
CA ILE A 134 -11.41 11.90 0.19
C ILE A 134 -11.74 10.79 -0.81
N THR A 135 -13.03 10.52 -1.03
CA THR A 135 -13.50 9.52 -2.01
C THR A 135 -12.99 9.83 -3.44
N ILE A 136 -13.07 11.09 -3.87
CA ILE A 136 -12.53 11.51 -5.17
C ILE A 136 -11.01 11.28 -5.24
N SER A 137 -10.29 11.56 -4.15
CA SER A 137 -8.84 11.30 -4.08
C SER A 137 -8.52 9.82 -4.21
N CYS A 138 -9.28 8.94 -3.54
CA CYS A 138 -9.14 7.48 -3.67
C CYS A 138 -9.38 7.01 -5.11
N LEU A 139 -10.40 7.55 -5.79
CA LEU A 139 -10.66 7.26 -7.20
C LEU A 139 -9.49 7.68 -8.10
N GLY A 140 -8.85 8.82 -7.80
CA GLY A 140 -7.65 9.27 -8.51
C GLY A 140 -6.47 8.31 -8.34
N THR A 141 -6.23 7.82 -7.11
CA THR A 141 -5.19 6.83 -6.82
C THR A 141 -5.49 5.50 -7.53
N MET A 142 -6.73 5.03 -7.48
CA MET A 142 -7.20 3.83 -8.17
C MET A 142 -6.93 3.92 -9.67
N ASN A 143 -7.24 5.05 -10.30
CA ASN A 143 -6.96 5.27 -11.72
C ASN A 143 -5.47 5.13 -12.05
N GLY A 144 -4.58 5.71 -11.21
CA GLY A 144 -3.13 5.57 -11.36
C GLY A 144 -2.64 4.12 -11.26
N LEU A 145 -3.16 3.35 -10.31
CA LEU A 145 -2.83 1.94 -10.12
C LEU A 145 -3.33 1.06 -11.28
N ILE A 146 -4.53 1.31 -11.77
CA ILE A 146 -5.07 0.63 -12.97
C ILE A 146 -4.18 0.91 -14.18
N MET A 147 -3.78 2.17 -14.40
CA MET A 147 -2.84 2.52 -15.47
C MET A 147 -1.51 1.77 -15.37
N ALA A 148 -0.95 1.66 -14.17
CA ALA A 148 0.27 0.90 -13.91
C ALA A 148 0.07 -0.60 -14.21
N SER A 149 -1.04 -1.19 -13.79
CA SER A 149 -1.41 -2.57 -14.07
C SER A 149 -1.54 -2.84 -15.57
N CYS A 150 -2.21 -1.95 -16.30
CA CYS A 150 -2.35 -2.03 -17.76
C CYS A 150 -1.02 -2.02 -18.50
N ARG A 151 -0.01 -1.32 -18.00
CA ARG A 151 1.33 -1.23 -18.61
C ARG A 151 2.30 -2.32 -18.17
N SER A 152 1.94 -3.13 -17.18
CA SER A 152 2.87 -4.09 -16.56
C SER A 152 3.39 -5.14 -17.54
N MET A 153 2.50 -5.82 -18.27
CA MET A 153 2.88 -6.83 -19.28
C MET A 153 3.64 -6.23 -20.46
N TYR A 154 3.25 -5.04 -20.90
CA TYR A 154 3.96 -4.31 -21.95
C TYR A 154 5.40 -4.01 -21.52
N SER A 155 5.62 -3.53 -20.31
CA SER A 155 6.95 -3.17 -19.81
C SER A 155 7.91 -4.35 -19.76
N VAL A 156 7.41 -5.55 -19.44
CA VAL A 156 8.19 -6.79 -19.45
C VAL A 156 8.46 -7.24 -20.89
N SER A 157 7.44 -7.19 -21.74
CA SER A 157 7.52 -7.65 -23.13
C SER A 157 8.37 -6.75 -24.02
N ALA A 158 8.36 -5.44 -23.79
CA ALA A 158 9.24 -4.48 -24.49
C ALA A 158 10.74 -4.75 -24.25
N ARG A 159 11.06 -5.43 -23.15
CA ARG A 159 12.41 -5.91 -22.85
C ARG A 159 12.70 -7.30 -23.43
N GLY A 160 11.83 -7.83 -24.26
CA GLY A 160 11.92 -9.18 -24.80
C GLY A 160 11.72 -10.29 -23.78
N MET A 161 11.09 -10.01 -22.62
CA MET A 161 10.84 -10.95 -21.54
C MET A 161 9.34 -11.27 -21.41
N GLY A 162 9.01 -12.27 -20.60
CA GLY A 162 7.62 -12.68 -20.35
C GLY A 162 7.03 -13.57 -21.44
N PRO A 163 5.74 -13.94 -21.33
CA PRO A 163 5.04 -14.75 -22.31
C PRO A 163 4.77 -13.93 -23.58
N GLN A 164 5.11 -14.50 -24.73
CA GLN A 164 4.84 -13.90 -26.06
C GLN A 164 5.22 -12.40 -26.16
N PRO A 165 6.53 -12.03 -26.06
CA PRO A 165 6.95 -10.63 -26.07
C PRO A 165 6.49 -9.84 -27.30
N SER A 166 6.45 -10.46 -28.48
CA SER A 166 5.95 -9.84 -29.72
C SER A 166 4.48 -9.49 -29.67
N PHE A 167 3.68 -10.25 -28.92
CA PHE A 167 2.25 -10.01 -28.78
C PHE A 167 1.93 -8.92 -27.78
N PHE A 168 2.52 -8.96 -26.58
CA PHE A 168 2.25 -7.98 -25.51
C PHE A 168 3.09 -6.71 -25.59
N GLY A 169 4.22 -6.75 -26.31
CA GLY A 169 5.08 -5.58 -26.56
C GLY A 169 4.61 -4.70 -27.72
N HIS A 170 3.50 -5.04 -28.38
CA HIS A 170 2.94 -4.25 -29.46
C HIS A 170 2.11 -3.09 -28.92
N ILE A 171 2.37 -1.89 -29.44
CA ILE A 171 1.57 -0.69 -29.21
C ILE A 171 0.64 -0.55 -30.43
N ASP A 172 -0.61 -0.26 -30.18
CA ASP A 172 -1.59 0.02 -31.23
C ASP A 172 -1.28 1.39 -31.86
N ASP A 173 -1.06 1.43 -33.17
CA ASP A 173 -0.65 2.62 -33.89
C ASP A 173 -1.73 3.72 -33.91
N GLN A 174 -3.01 3.33 -33.79
CA GLN A 174 -4.13 4.29 -33.79
C GLN A 174 -4.31 4.99 -32.45
N ASN A 175 -4.17 4.25 -31.35
CA ASN A 175 -4.46 4.73 -30.01
C ASN A 175 -3.19 5.05 -29.21
N ASN A 176 -2.02 4.72 -29.71
CA ASN A 176 -0.73 4.81 -29.03
C ASN A 176 -0.75 4.16 -27.63
N PHE A 177 -1.41 2.98 -27.54
CA PHE A 177 -1.69 2.30 -26.30
C PHE A 177 -1.50 0.77 -26.41
N ALA A 178 -1.00 0.13 -25.35
CA ALA A 178 -0.76 -1.31 -25.30
C ALA A 178 -2.05 -2.08 -24.95
N ILE A 179 -3.02 -2.17 -25.87
CA ILE A 179 -4.36 -2.73 -25.65
C ILE A 179 -4.29 -4.15 -25.07
N LYS A 180 -3.46 -5.01 -25.64
CA LYS A 180 -3.34 -6.42 -25.22
C LYS A 180 -2.83 -6.56 -23.79
N SER A 181 -1.86 -5.74 -23.40
CA SER A 181 -1.37 -5.66 -22.03
C SER A 181 -2.44 -5.14 -21.08
N SER A 182 -3.21 -4.17 -21.51
CA SER A 182 -4.28 -3.54 -20.72
C SER A 182 -5.41 -4.51 -20.42
N ILE A 183 -5.79 -5.36 -21.36
CA ILE A 183 -6.79 -6.41 -21.13
C ILE A 183 -6.34 -7.33 -20.00
N VAL A 184 -5.09 -7.78 -20.01
CA VAL A 184 -4.56 -8.63 -18.93
C VAL A 184 -4.55 -7.88 -17.60
N GLY A 185 -4.10 -6.62 -17.57
CA GLY A 185 -4.12 -5.78 -16.38
C GLY A 185 -5.51 -5.60 -15.78
N MET A 186 -6.51 -5.35 -16.64
CA MET A 186 -7.91 -5.22 -16.23
C MET A 186 -8.50 -6.54 -15.72
N MET A 187 -8.17 -7.67 -16.36
CA MET A 187 -8.59 -8.99 -15.86
C MET A 187 -8.03 -9.31 -14.47
N LEU A 188 -6.75 -8.99 -14.24
CA LEU A 188 -6.12 -9.17 -12.93
C LEU A 188 -6.74 -8.24 -11.87
N ALA A 189 -6.97 -6.98 -12.22
CA ALA A 189 -7.67 -6.04 -11.33
C ALA A 189 -9.09 -6.51 -11.00
N GLY A 190 -9.83 -6.99 -12.00
CA GLY A 190 -11.16 -7.56 -11.83
C GLY A 190 -11.17 -8.81 -10.94
N PHE A 191 -10.17 -9.68 -11.07
CA PHE A 191 -10.02 -10.84 -10.21
C PHE A 191 -9.83 -10.45 -8.76
N TRP A 192 -8.91 -9.53 -8.45
CA TRP A 192 -8.67 -9.07 -7.08
C TRP A 192 -9.84 -8.27 -6.52
N TYR A 193 -10.51 -7.47 -7.35
CA TYR A 193 -11.75 -6.81 -6.95
C TYR A 193 -12.84 -7.80 -6.55
N ALA A 194 -13.07 -8.83 -7.38
CA ALA A 194 -14.03 -9.87 -7.05
C ALA A 194 -13.66 -10.60 -5.75
N TRP A 195 -12.37 -10.89 -5.55
CA TRP A 195 -11.87 -11.47 -4.31
C TRP A 195 -12.19 -10.59 -3.09
N THR A 196 -11.89 -9.29 -3.16
CA THR A 196 -12.17 -8.33 -2.07
C THR A 196 -13.66 -8.24 -1.78
N VAL A 197 -14.51 -8.20 -2.82
CA VAL A 197 -15.97 -8.21 -2.66
C VAL A 197 -16.44 -9.49 -1.95
N MET A 198 -15.90 -10.66 -2.32
CA MET A 198 -16.22 -11.93 -1.65
C MET A 198 -15.80 -11.93 -0.18
N MET A 199 -14.66 -11.33 0.14
CA MET A 199 -14.15 -11.23 1.51
C MET A 199 -15.01 -10.32 2.39
N TRP A 200 -15.38 -9.13 1.89
CA TRP A 200 -16.07 -8.12 2.70
C TRP A 200 -17.59 -8.22 2.67
N MET A 201 -18.17 -8.71 1.57
CA MET A 201 -19.63 -8.81 1.37
C MET A 201 -20.14 -10.25 1.47
N GLY A 202 -19.27 -11.20 1.77
CA GLY A 202 -19.62 -12.63 1.89
C GLY A 202 -20.65 -12.88 3.00
N GLY A 203 -21.93 -12.99 2.60
CA GLY A 203 -23.00 -13.47 3.47
C GLY A 203 -22.95 -14.99 3.68
N PRO A 204 -23.92 -15.57 4.38
CA PRO A 204 -24.03 -17.03 4.54
C PRO A 204 -24.18 -17.69 3.17
N GLY A 205 -23.25 -18.58 2.84
CA GLY A 205 -23.22 -19.28 1.54
C GLY A 205 -21.81 -19.60 1.08
N LEU A 206 -21.65 -19.90 -0.21
CA LEU A 206 -20.37 -20.31 -0.82
C LEU A 206 -19.23 -19.30 -0.53
N PHE A 207 -19.53 -18.02 -0.44
CA PHE A 207 -18.57 -16.95 -0.23
C PHE A 207 -18.31 -16.64 1.27
N GLY A 208 -19.23 -16.97 2.16
CA GLY A 208 -19.03 -16.85 3.61
C GLY A 208 -17.91 -17.74 4.15
N SER A 209 -17.64 -18.86 3.46
CA SER A 209 -16.56 -19.78 3.81
C SER A 209 -15.16 -19.19 3.58
N VAL A 210 -15.01 -18.23 2.66
CA VAL A 210 -13.70 -17.58 2.39
C VAL A 210 -13.36 -16.60 3.50
N HIS A 211 -14.32 -15.80 3.94
CA HIS A 211 -14.12 -14.85 5.05
C HIS A 211 -13.80 -15.56 6.38
N SER A 212 -14.42 -16.70 6.64
CA SER A 212 -14.18 -17.51 7.84
C SER A 212 -12.96 -18.44 7.73
N SER A 213 -12.33 -18.52 6.57
CA SER A 213 -11.19 -19.39 6.34
C SER A 213 -9.93 -18.82 6.95
N GLU A 214 -9.29 -19.57 7.86
CA GLU A 214 -7.99 -19.18 8.41
C GLU A 214 -6.85 -19.12 7.36
N TRP A 215 -7.03 -19.73 6.18
CA TRP A 215 -6.00 -19.81 5.13
C TRP A 215 -6.21 -18.84 3.98
N PHE A 216 -7.45 -18.47 3.68
CA PHE A 216 -7.83 -17.74 2.48
C PHE A 216 -8.48 -16.39 2.77
N ALA A 217 -8.60 -15.99 4.04
CA ALA A 217 -9.10 -14.67 4.40
C ALA A 217 -8.04 -13.58 4.12
N TRP A 218 -7.64 -13.46 2.87
CA TRP A 218 -6.62 -12.49 2.47
C TRP A 218 -7.22 -11.12 2.16
N GLU A 219 -6.67 -10.11 2.78
CA GLU A 219 -6.81 -8.72 2.37
C GLU A 219 -5.66 -8.41 1.39
N PRO A 220 -5.92 -8.44 0.06
CA PRO A 220 -4.83 -8.47 -0.94
C PRO A 220 -3.98 -7.22 -0.96
N ASP A 221 -4.54 -6.09 -0.56
CA ASP A 221 -3.88 -4.81 -0.44
C ASP A 221 -2.81 -4.82 0.67
N GLU A 222 -3.13 -5.35 1.83
CA GLU A 222 -2.21 -5.38 2.96
C GLU A 222 -1.29 -6.61 2.96
N ILE A 223 -1.85 -7.83 2.82
CA ILE A 223 -1.03 -9.04 2.84
C ILE A 223 -0.09 -9.14 1.63
N GLY A 224 -0.49 -8.54 0.49
CA GLY A 224 0.33 -8.46 -0.72
C GLY A 224 1.67 -7.74 -0.52
N ILE A 225 1.76 -6.86 0.46
CA ILE A 225 2.96 -6.10 0.80
C ILE A 225 4.11 -7.04 1.20
N ILE A 226 3.83 -8.20 1.81
CA ILE A 226 4.89 -9.17 2.15
C ILE A 226 5.68 -9.58 0.90
N CYS A 227 5.01 -9.81 -0.23
CA CYS A 227 5.67 -10.20 -1.48
C CYS A 227 6.53 -9.07 -2.04
N LEU A 228 6.05 -7.83 -1.90
CA LEU A 228 6.75 -6.63 -2.34
C LEU A 228 8.05 -6.43 -1.55
N TYR A 229 7.99 -6.48 -0.23
CA TYR A 229 9.18 -6.37 0.63
C TYR A 229 10.14 -7.54 0.45
N LEU A 230 9.64 -8.77 0.24
CA LEU A 230 10.50 -9.90 -0.13
C LEU A 230 11.22 -9.70 -1.45
N MET A 231 10.62 -9.01 -2.45
CA MET A 231 11.27 -8.69 -3.72
C MET A 231 12.27 -7.54 -3.59
N TYR A 232 12.13 -6.63 -2.63
CA TYR A 232 13.12 -5.58 -2.39
C TYR A 232 14.43 -6.13 -1.83
N ILE A 233 14.41 -7.23 -1.07
CA ILE A 233 15.63 -7.82 -0.49
C ILE A 233 16.65 -8.22 -1.57
N PRO A 234 16.32 -9.04 -2.60
CA PRO A 234 17.28 -9.37 -3.66
C PRO A 234 17.69 -8.14 -4.49
N MET A 235 16.82 -7.14 -4.63
CA MET A 235 17.18 -5.88 -5.27
C MET A 235 18.26 -5.13 -4.48
N MET A 236 18.13 -5.02 -3.15
CA MET A 236 19.13 -4.39 -2.27
C MET A 236 20.44 -5.17 -2.27
N ILE A 237 20.39 -6.50 -2.23
CA ILE A 237 21.58 -7.36 -2.35
C ILE A 237 22.26 -7.16 -3.71
N GLY A 238 21.47 -7.11 -4.78
CA GLY A 238 21.97 -6.84 -6.14
C GLY A 238 22.68 -5.49 -6.24
N LEU A 239 22.18 -4.45 -5.58
CA LEU A 239 22.81 -3.14 -5.48
C LEU A 239 24.18 -3.23 -4.79
N MET A 240 24.28 -3.93 -3.66
CA MET A 240 25.54 -4.11 -2.94
C MET A 240 26.61 -4.81 -3.78
N VAL A 241 26.20 -5.79 -4.59
CA VAL A 241 27.12 -6.58 -5.43
C VAL A 241 27.54 -5.82 -6.69
N LYS A 242 26.59 -5.19 -7.39
CA LYS A 242 26.80 -4.65 -8.75
C LYS A 242 27.26 -3.20 -8.77
N ALA A 243 26.80 -2.35 -7.85
CA ALA A 243 27.05 -0.90 -7.88
C ALA A 243 28.40 -0.55 -7.23
N LYS A 244 29.49 -0.92 -7.89
CA LYS A 244 30.85 -0.71 -7.39
C LYS A 244 31.30 0.75 -7.38
N GLU A 245 30.63 1.59 -8.18
CA GLU A 245 30.88 3.04 -8.30
C GLU A 245 30.35 3.85 -7.12
N LEU A 246 29.51 3.25 -6.27
CA LEU A 246 28.93 3.94 -5.11
C LEU A 246 29.89 3.89 -3.92
N GLY A 247 29.95 4.99 -3.16
CA GLY A 247 30.66 5.03 -1.89
C GLY A 247 30.13 4.01 -0.86
N PRO A 248 30.92 3.62 0.15
CA PRO A 248 30.59 2.50 1.06
C PRO A 248 29.27 2.68 1.80
N ILE A 249 28.91 3.91 2.19
CA ILE A 249 27.66 4.19 2.89
C ILE A 249 26.46 3.89 1.96
N LYS A 250 26.48 4.39 0.74
CA LYS A 250 25.39 4.20 -0.23
C LYS A 250 25.30 2.77 -0.74
N ARG A 251 26.42 2.07 -0.77
CA ARG A 251 26.51 0.71 -1.31
C ARG A 251 26.17 -0.36 -0.29
N PHE A 252 26.56 -0.19 0.98
CA PHE A 252 26.40 -1.22 2.01
C PHE A 252 25.48 -0.78 3.14
N VAL A 253 25.70 0.38 3.77
CA VAL A 253 24.96 0.79 4.95
C VAL A 253 23.47 0.99 4.65
N LEU A 254 23.15 1.78 3.63
CA LEU A 254 21.75 2.05 3.27
C LEU A 254 21.00 0.78 2.81
N PRO A 255 21.56 -0.09 1.95
CA PRO A 255 20.87 -1.33 1.59
C PRO A 255 20.73 -2.32 2.76
N ILE A 256 21.69 -2.39 3.67
CA ILE A 256 21.55 -3.24 4.87
C ILE A 256 20.41 -2.75 5.75
N LEU A 257 20.32 -1.44 6.00
CA LEU A 257 19.17 -0.86 6.69
C LEU A 257 17.87 -1.13 5.96
N GLY A 258 17.86 -1.02 4.62
CA GLY A 258 16.70 -1.35 3.79
C GLY A 258 16.28 -2.81 3.94
N VAL A 259 17.21 -3.75 3.93
CA VAL A 259 16.92 -5.18 4.18
C VAL A 259 16.36 -5.39 5.59
N ALA A 260 16.94 -4.74 6.61
CA ALA A 260 16.44 -4.84 7.98
C ALA A 260 15.00 -4.32 8.09
N CYS A 261 14.68 -3.18 7.45
CA CYS A 261 13.31 -2.67 7.37
C CYS A 261 12.38 -3.63 6.64
N CYS A 262 12.79 -4.22 5.51
CA CYS A 262 11.98 -5.19 4.79
C CYS A 262 11.67 -6.43 5.66
N LEU A 263 12.65 -6.94 6.39
CA LEU A 263 12.45 -8.06 7.30
C LEU A 263 11.53 -7.70 8.47
N PHE A 264 11.65 -6.48 9.00
CA PHE A 264 10.74 -5.98 10.03
C PHE A 264 9.29 -5.91 9.55
N PHE A 265 9.04 -5.39 8.34
CA PHE A 265 7.70 -5.38 7.77
C PHE A 265 7.16 -6.79 7.49
N CYS A 266 7.98 -7.70 6.98
CA CYS A 266 7.58 -9.11 6.83
C CYS A 266 7.20 -9.74 8.18
N TYR A 267 7.96 -9.45 9.24
CA TYR A 267 7.63 -9.89 10.59
C TYR A 267 6.32 -9.27 11.11
N ALA A 268 6.11 -7.97 10.88
CA ALA A 268 4.88 -7.28 11.27
C ALA A 268 3.64 -7.87 10.59
N ILE A 269 3.72 -8.15 9.28
CA ILE A 269 2.63 -8.80 8.53
C ILE A 269 2.37 -10.21 9.10
N TRP A 270 3.43 -10.99 9.32
CA TRP A 270 3.32 -12.33 9.90
C TRP A 270 2.61 -12.34 11.25
N THR A 271 2.93 -11.38 12.11
CA THR A 271 2.33 -11.26 13.45
C THR A 271 0.92 -10.69 13.39
N GLY A 272 0.67 -9.71 12.51
CA GLY A 272 -0.62 -9.04 12.39
C GLY A 272 -1.71 -9.90 11.77
N TYR A 273 -1.39 -10.67 10.72
CA TYR A 273 -2.35 -11.52 9.99
C TYR A 273 -2.35 -12.99 10.45
N GLY A 274 -1.30 -13.40 11.14
CA GLY A 274 -1.12 -14.78 11.56
C GLY A 274 -0.48 -15.66 10.47
N TRP A 275 0.19 -16.72 10.93
CA TRP A 275 1.02 -17.56 10.07
C TRP A 275 0.26 -18.31 8.96
N LYS A 276 -1.00 -18.72 9.22
CA LYS A 276 -1.79 -19.50 8.24
C LYS A 276 -2.10 -18.66 6.99
N GLN A 277 -2.57 -17.44 7.17
CA GLN A 277 -2.87 -16.52 6.06
C GLN A 277 -1.60 -16.16 5.29
N CYS A 278 -0.52 -15.83 5.99
CA CYS A 278 0.76 -15.49 5.37
C CYS A 278 1.33 -16.66 4.56
N VAL A 279 1.33 -17.87 5.10
CA VAL A 279 1.80 -19.06 4.38
C VAL A 279 0.93 -19.36 3.17
N GLY A 280 -0.41 -19.29 3.31
CA GLY A 280 -1.33 -19.46 2.19
C GLY A 280 -1.05 -18.49 1.04
N PHE A 281 -0.86 -17.20 1.35
CA PHE A 281 -0.55 -16.17 0.36
C PHE A 281 0.85 -16.36 -0.26
N LEU A 282 1.85 -16.74 0.54
CA LEU A 282 3.20 -17.02 0.04
C LEU A 282 3.25 -18.25 -0.87
N ILE A 283 2.44 -19.28 -0.59
CA ILE A 283 2.29 -20.43 -1.50
C ILE A 283 1.70 -19.97 -2.83
N PHE A 284 0.62 -19.20 -2.80
CA PHE A 284 0.03 -18.61 -4.00
C PHE A 284 1.07 -17.81 -4.80
N PHE A 285 1.81 -16.93 -4.13
CA PHE A 285 2.88 -16.14 -4.76
C PHE A 285 3.99 -17.02 -5.36
N ALA A 286 4.43 -18.06 -4.64
CA ALA A 286 5.44 -19.00 -5.12
C ALA A 286 4.98 -19.76 -6.38
N VAL A 287 3.71 -20.15 -6.44
CA VAL A 287 3.12 -20.79 -7.63
C VAL A 287 3.14 -19.82 -8.82
N VAL A 288 2.74 -18.58 -8.63
CA VAL A 288 2.78 -17.56 -9.70
C VAL A 288 4.21 -17.33 -10.19
N MET A 289 5.18 -17.22 -9.25
CA MET A 289 6.60 -17.07 -9.60
C MET A 289 7.16 -18.30 -10.33
N LEU A 290 6.77 -19.50 -9.95
CA LEU A 290 7.16 -20.74 -10.62
C LEU A 290 6.62 -20.79 -12.05
N ILE A 291 5.35 -20.43 -12.25
CA ILE A 291 4.75 -20.33 -13.57
C ILE A 291 5.55 -19.36 -14.45
N GLY A 292 5.81 -18.15 -13.94
CA GLY A 292 6.62 -17.15 -14.64
C GLY A 292 8.02 -17.66 -15.00
N TYR A 293 8.69 -18.34 -14.08
CA TYR A 293 10.00 -18.94 -14.31
C TYR A 293 9.98 -20.04 -15.39
N LEU A 294 8.97 -20.89 -15.36
CA LEU A 294 8.80 -21.97 -16.36
C LEU A 294 8.60 -21.40 -17.78
N PHE A 295 7.81 -20.31 -17.90
CA PHE A 295 7.65 -19.62 -19.18
C PHE A 295 8.98 -19.04 -19.66
N GLU A 296 9.72 -18.36 -18.80
CA GLU A 296 11.01 -17.77 -19.16
C GLU A 296 12.05 -18.85 -19.55
N ARG A 297 12.07 -19.96 -18.82
CA ARG A 297 12.97 -21.11 -19.15
C ARG A 297 12.66 -21.75 -20.49
N ARG A 298 11.36 -21.91 -20.83
CA ARG A 298 10.94 -22.44 -22.13
C ARG A 298 11.37 -21.50 -23.26
N ARG A 299 11.19 -20.21 -23.09
CA ARG A 299 11.58 -19.20 -24.07
C ARG A 299 13.09 -19.27 -24.38
N LYS A 300 13.96 -19.34 -23.37
CA LYS A 300 15.41 -19.45 -23.53
C LYS A 300 15.88 -20.74 -24.23
N LYS A 301 15.05 -21.77 -24.29
CA LYS A 301 15.37 -22.99 -25.03
C LYS A 301 15.00 -22.90 -26.51
N HIS A 302 14.15 -21.98 -26.89
CA HIS A 302 13.67 -21.79 -28.27
C HIS A 302 14.22 -20.51 -28.92
N ALA A 303 14.96 -19.69 -28.21
CA ALA A 303 15.74 -18.56 -28.70
C ALA A 303 17.21 -18.96 -28.90
#